data_3a91d2a7db51c0461e44df591ba3cb4f
#
_entry.id   3a91d2a7db51c0461e44df591ba3cb4f
#
_cell.length_a   1.000
_cell.length_b   1.000
_cell.length_c   1.000
_cell.angle_alpha   90.00
_cell.angle_beta   90.00
_cell.angle_gamma   90.00
#
_symmetry.space_group_name_H-M   'P 1'
#
loop_
_entity.id
_entity.type
_entity.pdbx_description
1 polymer ?
#
loop_
_entity_poly.entity_id
_entity_poly.type
_entity_poly.pdbx_seq_one_letter_code
_entity_poly.pdbx_strand_id
1 'polypeptide(L)'
;MKWWRVLVLFIATQQICIAQKNVLLHIIKGDSLDVKYHKLFEHPDKYHFQVIYTEITRDSNNVAHLKKHYLYPPNNKYYYPASLVKLPLVALALEKIDSLHKIYGITKDTRLRVDSAYKCQTCEVNDSTSESNYPTIGNYIKRMLLVSDNYAYSRIYEFLTPRYINRRLHELGYKDAEVNQRFNAHCDSTSNRYTNPFTFLANDTTVLYRQPADSNMEDISNVAENTKLGKGWVEDKQIKPARDFRHNNYMPFKNENDILLSIVFPHDFPPAHRFKLSKEDYEFLYTYMGMLPRESSHPHYKQKDYPDNLKKYIYFGTTDSINDVSVRSMNIVGRAYGFLADCTYMIDTVSHAEFCLSVLLYLNEKNLLNDGKYQYYEIGLPFMRDLGHAVMDYEREKKRKYQPDLNKVEHLWDAK
;
A
#
# COMPACT_ATOMS: atom_id res chain seq x y z
N MET A 1 33.84 -50.22 -33.19
CA MET A 1 34.31 -48.85 -33.30
C MET A 1 33.17 -47.96 -33.87
N LYS A 2 32.16 -47.51 -33.08
CA LYS A 2 31.14 -46.53 -33.51
C LYS A 2 30.27 -46.05 -32.36
N TRP A 3 30.85 -45.86 -31.15
CA TRP A 3 30.07 -45.41 -29.95
C TRP A 3 30.65 -44.17 -29.26
N TRP A 4 31.54 -43.44 -29.85
CA TRP A 4 32.24 -42.32 -29.21
C TRP A 4 31.96 -40.94 -29.84
N ARG A 5 30.98 -40.81 -30.72
CA ARG A 5 30.62 -39.52 -31.38
C ARG A 5 29.30 -38.90 -30.93
N VAL A 6 28.57 -39.51 -30.01
CA VAL A 6 27.27 -38.98 -29.55
C VAL A 6 27.36 -38.27 -28.20
N LEU A 7 28.45 -38.42 -27.46
CA LEU A 7 28.61 -37.83 -26.13
C LEU A 7 29.15 -36.42 -26.07
N VAL A 8 29.62 -35.85 -27.19
CA VAL A 8 30.19 -34.51 -27.22
C VAL A 8 29.20 -33.41 -27.64
N LEU A 9 28.05 -33.78 -28.19
CA LEU A 9 27.03 -32.78 -28.61
C LEU A 9 26.01 -32.43 -27.52
N PHE A 10 26.01 -33.10 -26.37
CA PHE A 10 25.04 -32.85 -25.28
C PHE A 10 25.57 -31.92 -24.18
N ILE A 11 26.87 -31.52 -24.22
CA ILE A 11 27.52 -30.64 -23.21
C ILE A 11 27.55 -29.17 -23.67
N ALA A 12 27.28 -28.90 -24.95
CA ALA A 12 27.34 -27.53 -25.50
C ALA A 12 26.05 -26.73 -25.47
N THR A 13 24.92 -27.30 -24.99
CA THR A 13 23.60 -26.62 -24.95
C THR A 13 23.14 -26.20 -23.57
N GLN A 14 23.96 -26.35 -22.53
CA GLN A 14 23.62 -25.96 -21.15
C GLN A 14 24.36 -24.71 -20.61
N GLN A 15 25.06 -23.95 -21.45
CA GLN A 15 25.73 -22.73 -21.01
C GLN A 15 25.42 -21.50 -21.87
N ILE A 16 24.17 -21.29 -22.26
CA ILE A 16 23.68 -19.98 -22.64
C ILE A 16 22.47 -19.66 -21.77
N CYS A 17 22.64 -19.74 -20.46
CA CYS A 17 21.87 -18.92 -19.54
C CYS A 17 22.65 -17.59 -19.52
N ILE A 18 22.40 -16.72 -20.51
CA ILE A 18 22.82 -15.33 -20.48
C ILE A 18 22.25 -14.81 -19.16
N ALA A 19 23.12 -14.54 -18.20
CA ALA A 19 22.78 -13.83 -16.98
C ALA A 19 22.09 -12.54 -17.43
N GLN A 20 20.78 -12.52 -17.39
CA GLN A 20 19.97 -11.35 -17.71
C GLN A 20 20.46 -10.30 -16.70
N LYS A 21 21.23 -9.29 -17.16
CA LYS A 21 21.78 -8.25 -16.28
C LYS A 21 20.59 -7.72 -15.47
N ASN A 22 20.64 -7.87 -14.17
CA ASN A 22 19.58 -7.36 -13.30
C ASN A 22 19.56 -5.83 -13.45
N VAL A 23 18.57 -5.31 -14.17
CA VAL A 23 18.42 -3.89 -14.49
C VAL A 23 18.47 -3.06 -13.23
N LEU A 24 17.79 -3.50 -12.16
CA LEU A 24 17.77 -2.81 -10.89
C LEU A 24 19.17 -2.71 -10.24
N LEU A 25 19.99 -3.78 -10.32
CA LEU A 25 21.38 -3.73 -9.87
C LEU A 25 22.24 -2.78 -10.73
N HIS A 26 21.96 -2.68 -12.03
CA HIS A 26 22.64 -1.74 -12.91
C HIS A 26 22.34 -0.29 -12.51
N ILE A 27 21.08 0.05 -12.28
CA ILE A 27 20.65 1.37 -11.81
C ILE A 27 21.32 1.71 -10.47
N ILE A 28 21.23 0.82 -9.49
CA ILE A 28 21.80 1.01 -8.15
C ILE A 28 23.30 1.29 -8.19
N LYS A 29 24.04 0.55 -9.00
CA LYS A 29 25.51 0.72 -9.15
C LYS A 29 25.87 1.97 -9.96
N GLY A 30 25.06 2.34 -10.95
CA GLY A 30 25.25 3.57 -11.73
C GLY A 30 25.30 4.79 -10.82
N ASP A 31 24.43 4.87 -9.84
CA ASP A 31 24.33 5.97 -8.86
C ASP A 31 25.10 5.70 -7.55
N SER A 32 25.91 4.64 -7.50
CA SER A 32 26.70 4.28 -6.32
C SER A 32 25.86 4.11 -5.02
N LEU A 33 24.61 3.72 -5.16
CA LEU A 33 23.71 3.55 -4.00
C LEU A 33 24.13 2.37 -3.11
N ASP A 34 24.71 1.33 -3.69
CA ASP A 34 25.27 0.19 -2.96
C ASP A 34 26.47 0.59 -2.09
N VAL A 35 27.24 1.58 -2.51
CA VAL A 35 28.34 2.16 -1.72
C VAL A 35 27.82 3.09 -0.64
N LYS A 36 26.92 4.02 -1.01
CA LYS A 36 26.34 5.02 -0.10
C LYS A 36 25.55 4.37 1.04
N TYR A 37 24.80 3.31 0.76
CA TYR A 37 23.96 2.59 1.71
C TYR A 37 24.48 1.17 1.96
N HIS A 38 25.80 0.96 1.96
CA HIS A 38 26.46 -0.34 2.03
C HIS A 38 25.88 -1.27 3.09
N LYS A 39 25.51 -0.78 4.28
CA LYS A 39 24.91 -1.60 5.34
C LYS A 39 23.66 -2.35 4.91
N LEU A 40 22.82 -1.76 4.05
CA LEU A 40 21.61 -2.41 3.54
C LEU A 40 21.98 -3.57 2.61
N PHE A 41 23.00 -3.37 1.77
CA PHE A 41 23.45 -4.34 0.76
C PHE A 41 24.31 -5.47 1.35
N GLU A 42 25.08 -5.18 2.38
CA GLU A 42 25.89 -6.18 3.12
C GLU A 42 25.05 -7.09 4.01
N HIS A 43 23.93 -6.57 4.52
CA HIS A 43 23.09 -7.27 5.49
C HIS A 43 21.59 -7.26 5.14
N PRO A 44 21.20 -7.69 3.91
CA PRO A 44 19.81 -7.56 3.44
C PRO A 44 18.80 -8.30 4.32
N ASP A 45 19.16 -9.45 4.86
CA ASP A 45 18.28 -10.22 5.77
C ASP A 45 18.00 -9.48 7.09
N LYS A 46 19.00 -8.79 7.65
CA LYS A 46 18.87 -8.00 8.88
C LYS A 46 17.91 -6.83 8.69
N TYR A 47 17.95 -6.22 7.52
CA TYR A 47 17.12 -5.06 7.17
C TYR A 47 15.81 -5.45 6.46
N HIS A 48 15.47 -6.74 6.34
CA HIS A 48 14.34 -7.22 5.56
C HIS A 48 14.24 -6.54 4.19
N PHE A 49 15.41 -6.24 3.61
CA PHE A 49 15.54 -5.39 2.44
C PHE A 49 14.98 -6.09 1.21
N GLN A 50 13.94 -5.52 0.62
CA GLN A 50 13.29 -6.04 -0.58
C GLN A 50 12.95 -4.87 -1.50
N VAL A 51 13.21 -5.04 -2.80
CA VAL A 51 12.84 -4.08 -3.84
C VAL A 51 12.18 -4.80 -5.00
N ILE A 52 11.04 -4.29 -5.45
CA ILE A 52 10.34 -4.71 -6.66
C ILE A 52 10.24 -3.50 -7.57
N TYR A 53 10.96 -3.52 -8.68
CA TYR A 53 10.82 -2.55 -9.76
C TYR A 53 10.02 -3.18 -10.90
N THR A 54 8.93 -2.52 -11.29
CA THR A 54 8.12 -2.94 -12.43
C THR A 54 8.34 -1.97 -13.57
N GLU A 55 9.08 -2.44 -14.57
CA GLU A 55 9.26 -1.79 -15.85
C GLU A 55 7.94 -1.85 -16.63
N ILE A 56 7.51 -0.71 -17.18
CA ILE A 56 6.28 -0.58 -17.96
C ILE A 56 6.64 -0.24 -19.39
N THR A 57 6.11 -1.01 -20.34
CA THR A 57 6.18 -0.70 -21.75
C THR A 57 4.77 -0.63 -22.33
N ARG A 58 4.59 0.20 -23.37
CA ARG A 58 3.29 0.36 -24.03
C ARG A 58 3.32 -0.22 -25.45
N ASP A 59 2.19 -0.76 -25.90
CA ASP A 59 2.00 -1.14 -27.30
C ASP A 59 1.34 0.00 -28.11
N SER A 60 1.02 -0.26 -29.38
CA SER A 60 0.37 0.71 -30.28
C SER A 60 -1.04 1.13 -29.86
N ASN A 61 -1.69 0.38 -28.98
CA ASN A 61 -3.01 0.66 -28.42
C ASN A 61 -2.93 1.28 -27.03
N ASN A 62 -1.71 1.63 -26.59
CA ASN A 62 -1.40 2.13 -25.26
C ASN A 62 -1.72 1.13 -24.11
N VAL A 63 -1.75 -0.17 -24.42
CA VAL A 63 -1.87 -1.23 -23.41
C VAL A 63 -0.52 -1.38 -22.69
N ALA A 64 -0.55 -1.43 -21.36
CA ALA A 64 0.64 -1.61 -20.55
C ALA A 64 1.11 -3.08 -20.60
N HIS A 65 2.41 -3.29 -20.58
CA HIS A 65 3.04 -4.59 -20.41
C HIS A 65 4.03 -4.49 -19.24
N LEU A 66 3.79 -5.27 -18.20
CA LEU A 66 4.48 -5.19 -16.92
C LEU A 66 5.58 -6.23 -16.82
N LYS A 67 6.83 -5.79 -16.55
CA LYS A 67 7.96 -6.69 -16.31
C LYS A 67 8.59 -6.39 -14.96
N LYS A 68 8.53 -7.36 -14.03
CA LYS A 68 9.05 -7.21 -12.68
C LYS A 68 10.53 -7.58 -12.59
N HIS A 69 11.29 -6.75 -11.91
CA HIS A 69 12.68 -6.96 -11.53
C HIS A 69 12.79 -6.94 -10.00
N TYR A 70 13.56 -7.84 -9.44
CA TYR A 70 13.68 -8.00 -7.99
C TYR A 70 15.12 -7.78 -7.54
N LEU A 71 15.27 -7.06 -6.44
CA LEU A 71 16.46 -7.10 -5.62
C LEU A 71 16.06 -7.64 -4.24
N TYR A 72 16.71 -8.72 -3.80
CA TYR A 72 16.30 -9.45 -2.60
C TYR A 72 14.80 -9.77 -2.64
N PRO A 73 14.39 -10.79 -3.41
CA PRO A 73 12.98 -11.05 -3.69
C PRO A 73 12.17 -11.28 -2.42
N PRO A 74 10.87 -10.94 -2.47
CA PRO A 74 9.95 -11.17 -1.35
C PRO A 74 10.00 -12.60 -0.83
N ASN A 75 9.91 -12.74 0.48
CA ASN A 75 9.90 -14.01 1.21
C ASN A 75 8.72 -14.06 2.17
N ASN A 76 8.54 -15.18 2.88
CA ASN A 76 7.43 -15.39 3.81
C ASN A 76 7.74 -14.97 5.26
N LYS A 77 8.89 -14.30 5.52
CA LYS A 77 9.20 -13.77 6.85
C LYS A 77 8.19 -12.69 7.20
N TYR A 78 7.72 -12.72 8.43
CA TYR A 78 6.82 -11.69 8.91
C TYR A 78 7.49 -10.31 8.87
N TYR A 79 6.76 -9.34 8.35
CA TYR A 79 7.00 -7.93 8.57
C TYR A 79 5.67 -7.28 8.99
N TYR A 80 5.73 -6.21 9.74
CA TYR A 80 4.51 -5.50 10.12
C TYR A 80 4.09 -4.56 8.97
N PRO A 81 2.96 -4.84 8.28
CA PRO A 81 2.58 -4.09 7.08
C PRO A 81 2.16 -2.64 7.38
N ALA A 82 1.85 -2.34 8.64
CA ALA A 82 1.37 -1.03 9.05
C ALA A 82 0.23 -0.53 8.14
N SER A 83 0.37 0.66 7.55
CA SER A 83 -0.69 1.27 6.73
C SER A 83 -0.75 0.74 5.29
N LEU A 84 0.11 -0.18 4.86
CA LEU A 84 -0.01 -0.79 3.53
C LEU A 84 -1.38 -1.47 3.35
N VAL A 85 -1.89 -2.16 4.37
CA VAL A 85 -3.20 -2.82 4.35
C VAL A 85 -4.38 -1.88 4.09
N LYS A 86 -4.18 -0.56 4.08
CA LYS A 86 -5.23 0.42 3.79
C LYS A 86 -5.66 0.39 2.32
N LEU A 87 -4.75 0.14 1.39
CA LEU A 87 -5.05 0.14 -0.04
C LEU A 87 -6.09 -0.93 -0.43
N PRO A 88 -5.91 -2.20 -0.08
CA PRO A 88 -6.95 -3.19 -0.36
C PRO A 88 -8.29 -2.85 0.32
N LEU A 89 -8.28 -2.32 1.53
CA LEU A 89 -9.52 -1.98 2.23
C LEU A 89 -10.29 -0.86 1.56
N VAL A 90 -9.64 0.17 1.03
CA VAL A 90 -10.35 1.23 0.31
C VAL A 90 -10.98 0.70 -0.98
N ALA A 91 -10.30 -0.18 -1.72
CA ALA A 91 -10.87 -0.81 -2.90
C ALA A 91 -12.08 -1.71 -2.55
N LEU A 92 -11.97 -2.52 -1.50
CA LEU A 92 -13.08 -3.36 -1.01
C LEU A 92 -14.26 -2.53 -0.50
N ALA A 93 -14.03 -1.36 0.09
CA ALA A 93 -15.10 -0.49 0.56
C ALA A 93 -15.90 0.07 -0.63
N LEU A 94 -15.24 0.46 -1.72
CA LEU A 94 -15.90 0.89 -2.95
C LEU A 94 -16.68 -0.27 -3.59
N GLU A 95 -16.11 -1.48 -3.71
CA GLU A 95 -16.86 -2.68 -4.19
C GLU A 95 -18.15 -2.93 -3.38
N LYS A 96 -18.07 -2.78 -2.05
CA LYS A 96 -19.23 -2.97 -1.18
C LYS A 96 -20.26 -1.87 -1.36
N ILE A 97 -19.83 -0.62 -1.50
CA ILE A 97 -20.71 0.53 -1.82
C ILE A 97 -21.41 0.31 -3.15
N ASP A 98 -20.73 -0.14 -4.18
CA ASP A 98 -21.34 -0.49 -5.48
C ASP A 98 -22.42 -1.55 -5.36
N SER A 99 -22.19 -2.54 -4.49
CA SER A 99 -23.18 -3.58 -4.23
C SER A 99 -24.41 -3.03 -3.50
N LEU A 100 -24.21 -2.12 -2.53
CA LEU A 100 -25.29 -1.44 -1.80
C LEU A 100 -26.02 -0.43 -2.68
N HIS A 101 -25.32 0.21 -3.63
CA HIS A 101 -25.92 1.15 -4.58
C HIS A 101 -27.00 0.46 -5.42
N LYS A 102 -26.73 -0.72 -5.94
CA LYS A 102 -27.68 -1.49 -6.77
C LYS A 102 -28.99 -1.84 -6.07
N ILE A 103 -28.97 -1.93 -4.74
CA ILE A 103 -30.13 -2.37 -3.96
C ILE A 103 -30.83 -1.19 -3.26
N TYR A 104 -30.04 -0.25 -2.73
CA TYR A 104 -30.52 0.81 -1.84
C TYR A 104 -30.24 2.23 -2.34
N GLY A 105 -29.59 2.41 -3.50
CA GLY A 105 -29.19 3.71 -4.02
C GLY A 105 -28.06 4.40 -3.23
N ILE A 106 -27.35 3.68 -2.35
CA ILE A 106 -26.28 4.23 -1.52
C ILE A 106 -25.06 4.50 -2.37
N THR A 107 -24.42 5.67 -2.17
CA THR A 107 -23.14 6.05 -2.77
C THR A 107 -22.08 6.18 -1.68
N LYS A 108 -20.79 6.32 -2.09
CA LYS A 108 -19.69 6.58 -1.15
C LYS A 108 -19.88 7.88 -0.36
N ASP A 109 -20.67 8.82 -0.88
CA ASP A 109 -20.93 10.13 -0.30
C ASP A 109 -22.27 10.17 0.48
N THR A 110 -22.99 9.05 0.55
CA THR A 110 -24.21 8.95 1.36
C THR A 110 -23.86 9.13 2.84
N ARG A 111 -24.61 10.05 3.50
CA ARG A 111 -24.50 10.28 4.95
C ARG A 111 -24.67 8.98 5.71
N LEU A 112 -23.81 8.76 6.70
CA LEU A 112 -23.92 7.63 7.60
C LEU A 112 -23.85 8.07 9.06
N ARG A 113 -24.35 7.19 9.94
CA ARG A 113 -24.18 7.25 11.38
C ARG A 113 -23.54 5.95 11.83
N VAL A 114 -22.54 6.05 12.69
CA VAL A 114 -21.90 4.91 13.35
C VAL A 114 -22.38 4.87 14.79
N ASP A 115 -22.99 3.76 15.17
CA ASP A 115 -23.48 3.53 16.53
C ASP A 115 -22.51 2.61 17.31
N SER A 116 -22.72 2.45 18.62
CA SER A 116 -21.95 1.53 19.48
C SER A 116 -22.82 0.34 19.87
N ALA A 117 -22.27 -0.86 19.82
CA ALA A 117 -22.92 -2.11 20.24
C ALA A 117 -22.08 -2.93 21.23
N TYR A 118 -20.84 -2.53 21.50
CA TYR A 118 -19.94 -3.21 22.41
C TYR A 118 -19.06 -2.20 23.18
N LYS A 119 -18.49 -2.65 24.30
CA LYS A 119 -17.59 -1.80 25.11
C LYS A 119 -16.45 -1.21 24.28
N CYS A 120 -16.04 0.01 24.63
CA CYS A 120 -14.95 0.76 23.98
C CYS A 120 -15.21 1.16 22.52
N GLN A 121 -16.38 0.93 21.97
CA GLN A 121 -16.76 1.47 20.68
C GLN A 121 -17.22 2.93 20.84
N THR A 122 -16.88 3.76 19.86
CA THR A 122 -17.31 5.16 19.79
C THR A 122 -18.39 5.34 18.73
N CYS A 123 -19.40 6.17 19.05
CA CYS A 123 -20.39 6.61 18.07
C CYS A 123 -19.84 7.77 17.24
N GLU A 124 -20.35 7.94 16.01
CA GLU A 124 -20.05 9.07 15.16
C GLU A 124 -21.28 9.49 14.37
N VAL A 125 -21.68 10.75 14.52
CA VAL A 125 -22.86 11.33 13.86
C VAL A 125 -22.48 12.50 12.98
N ASN A 126 -21.42 13.25 13.36
CA ASN A 126 -20.90 14.40 12.64
C ASN A 126 -19.41 14.18 12.34
N ASP A 127 -18.95 14.68 11.19
CA ASP A 127 -17.55 14.69 10.78
C ASP A 127 -17.23 16.05 10.16
N SER A 128 -16.59 16.93 10.91
CA SER A 128 -16.21 18.28 10.47
C SER A 128 -15.14 18.29 9.37
N THR A 129 -14.52 17.14 9.07
CA THR A 129 -13.57 17.00 7.98
C THR A 129 -14.25 16.71 6.63
N SER A 130 -15.53 16.31 6.68
CA SER A 130 -16.35 16.06 5.49
C SER A 130 -16.99 17.35 5.00
N GLU A 131 -17.12 17.48 3.69
CA GLU A 131 -17.80 18.61 3.04
C GLU A 131 -19.27 18.75 3.52
N SER A 132 -19.94 17.64 3.73
CA SER A 132 -21.32 17.59 4.22
C SER A 132 -21.46 17.74 5.74
N ASN A 133 -20.35 17.82 6.49
CA ASN A 133 -20.28 17.75 7.95
C ASN A 133 -20.84 16.42 8.55
N TYR A 134 -21.05 15.42 7.74
CA TYR A 134 -21.46 14.08 8.17
C TYR A 134 -20.42 13.04 7.79
N PRO A 135 -20.30 11.94 8.56
CA PRO A 135 -19.47 10.82 8.16
C PRO A 135 -19.95 10.22 6.83
N THR A 136 -19.02 9.88 5.97
CA THR A 136 -19.26 9.16 4.70
C THR A 136 -18.13 8.18 4.44
N ILE A 137 -18.38 7.10 3.71
CA ILE A 137 -17.33 6.14 3.32
C ILE A 137 -16.29 6.84 2.45
N GLY A 138 -16.73 7.73 1.53
CA GLY A 138 -15.83 8.51 0.68
C GLY A 138 -14.88 9.38 1.50
N ASN A 139 -15.36 10.07 2.56
CA ASN A 139 -14.48 10.90 3.39
C ASN A 139 -13.46 10.05 4.18
N TYR A 140 -13.86 8.89 4.71
CA TYR A 140 -12.90 7.99 5.35
C TYR A 140 -11.82 7.52 4.37
N ILE A 141 -12.17 7.19 3.11
CA ILE A 141 -11.21 6.80 2.09
C ILE A 141 -10.25 7.95 1.77
N LYS A 142 -10.75 9.19 1.57
CA LYS A 142 -9.91 10.38 1.37
C LYS A 142 -8.88 10.53 2.49
N ARG A 143 -9.30 10.47 3.76
CA ARG A 143 -8.43 10.57 4.94
C ARG A 143 -7.36 9.48 4.97
N MET A 144 -7.73 8.24 4.61
CA MET A 144 -6.77 7.13 4.53
C MET A 144 -5.73 7.36 3.43
N LEU A 145 -6.15 7.81 2.26
CA LEU A 145 -5.27 7.99 1.10
C LEU A 145 -4.42 9.27 1.19
N LEU A 146 -4.91 10.33 1.79
CA LEU A 146 -4.20 11.61 1.90
C LEU A 146 -3.18 11.65 3.05
N VAL A 147 -3.57 11.21 4.23
CA VAL A 147 -2.74 11.34 5.45
C VAL A 147 -2.58 10.05 6.23
N SER A 148 -3.00 8.93 5.66
CA SER A 148 -2.91 7.61 6.32
C SER A 148 -3.64 7.55 7.67
N ASP A 149 -4.80 8.17 7.78
CA ASP A 149 -5.59 8.28 9.01
C ASP A 149 -5.97 6.88 9.55
N ASN A 150 -5.65 6.63 10.82
CA ASN A 150 -5.90 5.35 11.49
C ASN A 150 -7.33 5.22 12.02
N TYR A 151 -7.97 6.35 12.36
CA TYR A 151 -9.39 6.34 12.75
C TYR A 151 -10.27 5.99 11.54
N ALA A 152 -10.04 6.64 10.41
CA ALA A 152 -10.74 6.34 9.17
C ALA A 152 -10.53 4.88 8.72
N TYR A 153 -9.31 4.34 8.86
CA TYR A 153 -9.04 2.92 8.64
C TYR A 153 -9.90 2.02 9.53
N SER A 154 -9.99 2.33 10.83
CA SER A 154 -10.78 1.51 11.76
C SER A 154 -12.26 1.53 11.39
N ARG A 155 -12.80 2.67 10.93
CA ARG A 155 -14.18 2.77 10.43
C ARG A 155 -14.41 1.95 9.17
N ILE A 156 -13.50 1.98 8.21
CA ILE A 156 -13.58 1.14 7.00
C ILE A 156 -13.45 -0.34 7.34
N TYR A 157 -12.53 -0.72 8.24
CA TYR A 157 -12.39 -2.09 8.73
C TYR A 157 -13.70 -2.61 9.37
N GLU A 158 -14.35 -1.80 10.22
CA GLU A 158 -15.64 -2.13 10.86
C GLU A 158 -16.78 -2.23 9.85
N PHE A 159 -16.84 -1.31 8.88
CA PHE A 159 -17.83 -1.35 7.80
C PHE A 159 -17.67 -2.60 6.93
N LEU A 160 -16.45 -2.97 6.58
CA LEU A 160 -16.19 -4.18 5.79
C LEU A 160 -16.41 -5.47 6.57
N THR A 161 -16.06 -5.51 7.82
CA THR A 161 -15.91 -6.65 8.74
C THR A 161 -14.70 -7.55 8.39
N PRO A 162 -13.99 -8.11 9.39
CA PRO A 162 -12.80 -8.95 9.15
C PRO A 162 -13.08 -10.15 8.26
N ARG A 163 -14.24 -10.79 8.46
CA ARG A 163 -14.65 -11.97 7.67
C ARG A 163 -14.84 -11.63 6.19
N TYR A 164 -15.46 -10.49 5.87
CA TYR A 164 -15.62 -10.05 4.50
C TYR A 164 -14.27 -9.70 3.87
N ILE A 165 -13.40 -8.96 4.59
CA ILE A 165 -12.08 -8.55 4.10
C ILE A 165 -11.26 -9.77 3.69
N ASN A 166 -11.05 -10.71 4.61
CA ASN A 166 -10.18 -11.87 4.37
C ASN A 166 -10.75 -12.78 3.29
N ARG A 167 -12.05 -13.10 3.36
CA ARG A 167 -12.71 -13.87 2.29
C ARG A 167 -12.49 -13.23 0.92
N ARG A 168 -12.72 -11.91 0.79
CA ARG A 168 -12.63 -11.25 -0.51
C ARG A 168 -11.19 -11.16 -1.01
N LEU A 169 -10.21 -10.94 -0.14
CA LEU A 169 -8.79 -10.99 -0.50
C LEU A 169 -8.38 -12.37 -1.00
N HIS A 170 -8.84 -13.44 -0.34
CA HIS A 170 -8.56 -14.81 -0.77
C HIS A 170 -9.22 -15.13 -2.13
N GLU A 171 -10.45 -14.67 -2.39
CA GLU A 171 -11.11 -14.78 -3.70
C GLU A 171 -10.35 -14.04 -4.80
N LEU A 172 -9.73 -12.89 -4.48
CA LEU A 172 -8.86 -12.14 -5.39
C LEU A 172 -7.49 -12.79 -5.64
N GLY A 173 -7.21 -13.93 -4.96
CA GLY A 173 -5.96 -14.67 -5.12
C GLY A 173 -4.89 -14.39 -4.06
N TYR A 174 -5.14 -13.47 -3.12
CA TYR A 174 -4.22 -13.13 -2.01
C TYR A 174 -4.45 -14.03 -0.80
N LYS A 175 -4.23 -15.35 -0.97
CA LYS A 175 -4.61 -16.39 0.00
C LYS A 175 -3.86 -16.32 1.33
N ASP A 176 -2.66 -15.72 1.34
CA ASP A 176 -1.82 -15.60 2.53
C ASP A 176 -2.04 -14.25 3.26
N ALA A 177 -2.95 -13.42 2.75
CA ALA A 177 -3.29 -12.14 3.35
C ALA A 177 -4.25 -12.32 4.52
N GLU A 178 -3.94 -11.67 5.65
CA GLU A 178 -4.78 -11.69 6.85
C GLU A 178 -4.87 -10.27 7.46
N VAL A 179 -6.07 -9.69 7.50
CA VAL A 179 -6.34 -8.38 8.09
C VAL A 179 -7.29 -8.55 9.26
N ASN A 180 -6.73 -8.59 10.48
CA ASN A 180 -7.40 -9.05 11.68
C ASN A 180 -7.59 -7.98 12.76
N GLN A 181 -7.07 -6.76 12.56
CA GLN A 181 -7.14 -5.77 13.62
C GLN A 181 -7.34 -4.35 13.10
N ARG A 182 -8.03 -3.56 13.90
CA ARG A 182 -8.11 -2.10 13.80
C ARG A 182 -6.80 -1.45 14.24
N PHE A 183 -6.61 -0.19 13.84
CA PHE A 183 -5.60 0.68 14.43
C PHE A 183 -6.22 1.57 15.52
N ASN A 184 -5.41 2.00 16.48
CA ASN A 184 -5.85 2.85 17.60
C ASN A 184 -7.00 2.25 18.44
N ALA A 185 -7.02 0.93 18.59
CA ALA A 185 -7.96 0.30 19.51
C ALA A 185 -7.47 0.52 20.96
N HIS A 186 -8.20 1.34 21.72
CA HIS A 186 -7.91 1.63 23.14
C HIS A 186 -8.43 0.57 24.11
N CYS A 187 -8.82 -0.59 23.61
CA CYS A 187 -9.42 -1.67 24.37
C CYS A 187 -8.63 -2.97 24.23
N ASP A 188 -9.12 -4.00 24.90
CA ASP A 188 -8.52 -5.34 24.89
C ASP A 188 -8.64 -6.03 23.49
N SER A 189 -7.93 -7.12 23.31
CA SER A 189 -7.95 -7.91 22.09
C SER A 189 -9.36 -8.44 21.74
N THR A 190 -10.20 -8.68 22.75
CA THR A 190 -11.58 -9.15 22.56
C THR A 190 -12.43 -8.08 21.89
N SER A 191 -12.31 -6.82 22.30
CA SER A 191 -13.08 -5.72 21.70
C SER A 191 -12.77 -5.49 20.22
N ASN A 192 -11.57 -5.86 19.76
CA ASN A 192 -11.20 -5.81 18.35
C ASN A 192 -11.98 -6.78 17.47
N ARG A 193 -12.61 -7.79 18.07
CA ARG A 193 -13.44 -8.79 17.39
C ARG A 193 -14.86 -8.33 17.08
N TYR A 194 -15.30 -7.19 17.64
CA TYR A 194 -16.63 -6.62 17.46
C TYR A 194 -16.60 -5.38 16.59
N THR A 195 -17.49 -5.32 15.60
CA THR A 195 -17.64 -4.15 14.73
C THR A 195 -18.81 -3.29 15.18
N ASN A 196 -18.74 -1.99 14.85
CA ASN A 196 -19.84 -1.07 15.07
C ASN A 196 -21.00 -1.32 14.08
N PRO A 197 -22.25 -1.03 14.44
CA PRO A 197 -23.34 -0.94 13.46
C PRO A 197 -23.27 0.37 12.68
N PHE A 198 -23.68 0.32 11.40
CA PHE A 198 -23.73 1.47 10.49
C PHE A 198 -25.14 1.70 9.99
N THR A 199 -25.59 2.96 9.99
CA THR A 199 -26.87 3.37 9.44
C THR A 199 -26.66 4.38 8.32
N PHE A 200 -27.06 4.07 7.10
CA PHE A 200 -27.03 4.97 5.95
C PHE A 200 -28.36 5.71 5.82
N LEU A 201 -28.31 7.01 5.59
CA LEU A 201 -29.41 7.93 5.70
C LEU A 201 -29.56 8.75 4.41
N ALA A 202 -30.78 8.85 3.88
CA ALA A 202 -31.09 9.80 2.81
C ALA A 202 -31.19 11.24 3.34
N ASN A 203 -31.68 11.39 4.59
CA ASN A 203 -31.83 12.64 5.34
C ASN A 203 -31.86 12.34 6.83
N ASP A 204 -32.22 13.31 7.67
CA ASP A 204 -32.22 13.15 9.14
C ASP A 204 -33.12 12.01 9.66
N THR A 205 -34.15 11.65 8.93
CA THR A 205 -35.18 10.71 9.37
C THR A 205 -35.28 9.44 8.54
N THR A 206 -34.87 9.49 7.25
CA THR A 206 -35.08 8.39 6.30
C THR A 206 -33.86 7.47 6.26
N VAL A 207 -34.04 6.26 6.74
CA VAL A 207 -33.01 5.20 6.70
C VAL A 207 -33.06 4.48 5.36
N LEU A 208 -31.93 4.43 4.64
CA LEU A 208 -31.76 3.63 3.42
C LEU A 208 -31.33 2.19 3.73
N TYR A 209 -30.38 2.03 4.65
CA TYR A 209 -29.84 0.73 5.01
C TYR A 209 -29.26 0.73 6.41
N ARG A 210 -29.41 -0.38 7.11
CA ARG A 210 -28.75 -0.63 8.41
C ARG A 210 -27.88 -1.87 8.31
N GLN A 211 -26.59 -1.71 8.57
CA GLN A 211 -25.68 -2.81 8.80
C GLN A 211 -25.63 -3.07 10.32
N PRO A 212 -25.99 -4.27 10.79
CA PRO A 212 -25.86 -4.61 12.21
C PRO A 212 -24.39 -4.70 12.62
N ALA A 213 -24.14 -4.64 13.92
CA ALA A 213 -22.85 -5.04 14.48
C ALA A 213 -22.55 -6.50 14.12
N ASP A 214 -21.29 -6.81 13.90
CA ASP A 214 -20.80 -8.18 13.67
C ASP A 214 -19.72 -8.53 14.70
N SER A 215 -19.47 -9.82 14.87
CA SER A 215 -18.37 -10.31 15.70
C SER A 215 -17.65 -11.46 15.01
N ASN A 216 -16.32 -11.41 15.02
CA ASN A 216 -15.51 -12.50 14.52
C ASN A 216 -14.75 -13.17 15.66
N MET A 217 -15.24 -14.36 16.06
CA MET A 217 -14.64 -15.16 17.14
C MET A 217 -13.65 -16.20 16.63
N GLU A 218 -13.46 -16.31 15.32
CA GLU A 218 -12.49 -17.20 14.73
C GLU A 218 -11.07 -16.81 15.19
N ASP A 219 -10.28 -17.82 15.56
CA ASP A 219 -8.86 -17.62 15.86
C ASP A 219 -8.06 -17.64 14.56
N ILE A 220 -7.86 -16.45 13.98
CA ILE A 220 -7.13 -16.31 12.73
C ILE A 220 -5.67 -16.06 13.05
N SER A 221 -4.83 -16.98 12.64
CA SER A 221 -3.37 -16.86 12.68
C SER A 221 -2.83 -16.65 11.27
N ASN A 222 -1.96 -15.66 11.07
CA ASN A 222 -1.29 -15.49 9.79
C ASN A 222 -0.28 -16.62 9.54
N VAL A 223 0.03 -16.84 8.26
CA VAL A 223 0.90 -17.95 7.79
C VAL A 223 2.38 -17.53 7.69
N ALA A 224 2.73 -16.34 8.15
CA ALA A 224 4.09 -15.83 8.07
C ALA A 224 5.07 -16.62 8.96
N GLU A 225 6.30 -16.70 8.50
CA GLU A 225 7.41 -17.21 9.29
C GLU A 225 7.98 -16.14 10.22
N ASN A 226 8.54 -16.55 11.36
CA ASN A 226 9.23 -15.65 12.30
C ASN A 226 8.36 -14.49 12.82
N THR A 227 7.14 -14.80 13.25
CA THR A 227 6.18 -13.81 13.77
C THR A 227 6.61 -13.16 15.09
N LYS A 228 7.57 -13.74 15.82
CA LYS A 228 8.12 -13.16 17.04
C LYS A 228 9.26 -12.20 16.70
N LEU A 229 8.97 -10.91 16.74
CA LEU A 229 9.89 -9.87 16.29
C LEU A 229 10.70 -9.25 17.43
N GLY A 230 11.96 -8.93 17.12
CA GLY A 230 12.86 -8.23 18.01
C GLY A 230 13.31 -9.05 19.21
N LYS A 231 14.14 -8.43 20.05
CA LYS A 231 14.60 -9.01 21.33
C LYS A 231 13.74 -8.58 22.52
N GLY A 232 12.85 -7.60 22.33
CA GLY A 232 11.96 -7.10 23.35
C GLY A 232 10.98 -6.04 22.84
N TRP A 233 9.97 -5.77 23.67
CA TRP A 233 8.93 -4.78 23.48
C TRP A 233 9.01 -3.73 24.61
N VAL A 234 9.04 -2.46 24.26
CA VAL A 234 9.07 -1.37 25.25
C VAL A 234 7.64 -0.94 25.59
N GLU A 235 7.29 -1.07 26.86
CA GLU A 235 6.00 -0.64 27.42
C GLU A 235 6.23 -0.02 28.79
N ASP A 236 5.66 1.17 29.02
CA ASP A 236 5.82 1.93 30.25
C ASP A 236 7.30 2.06 30.72
N LYS A 237 8.21 2.32 29.77
CA LYS A 237 9.68 2.39 29.96
C LYS A 237 10.34 1.08 30.41
N GLN A 238 9.61 -0.02 30.43
CA GLN A 238 10.13 -1.35 30.72
C GLN A 238 10.33 -2.15 29.44
N ILE A 239 11.33 -3.03 29.43
CA ILE A 239 11.52 -3.99 28.34
C ILE A 239 10.78 -5.27 28.70
N LYS A 240 9.72 -5.55 27.99
CA LYS A 240 8.97 -6.81 28.03
C LYS A 240 9.56 -7.82 27.03
N PRO A 241 9.24 -9.13 27.15
CA PRO A 241 9.62 -10.10 26.15
C PRO A 241 9.19 -9.72 24.71
N ALA A 242 9.88 -10.26 23.73
CA ALA A 242 9.55 -10.03 22.33
C ALA A 242 8.08 -10.39 22.03
N ARG A 243 7.40 -9.52 21.30
CA ARG A 243 5.98 -9.69 20.96
C ARG A 243 5.82 -10.67 19.81
N ASP A 244 4.85 -11.55 19.91
CA ASP A 244 4.41 -12.41 18.82
C ASP A 244 3.30 -11.72 18.02
N PHE A 245 3.50 -11.58 16.72
CA PHE A 245 2.59 -10.93 15.78
C PHE A 245 1.74 -11.92 14.98
N ARG A 246 1.67 -13.19 15.41
CA ARG A 246 0.92 -14.25 14.73
C ARG A 246 -0.54 -13.88 14.46
N HIS A 247 -1.17 -13.16 15.36
CA HIS A 247 -2.58 -12.74 15.25
C HIS A 247 -2.75 -11.29 14.75
N ASN A 248 -1.68 -10.67 14.27
CA ASN A 248 -1.71 -9.32 13.71
C ASN A 248 -1.94 -9.34 12.19
N ASN A 249 -2.20 -8.17 11.63
CA ASN A 249 -2.30 -8.02 10.18
C ASN A 249 -1.03 -8.55 9.49
N TYR A 250 -1.22 -9.27 8.41
CA TYR A 250 -0.17 -9.75 7.53
C TYR A 250 -0.62 -9.66 6.07
N MET A 251 0.25 -9.16 5.25
CA MET A 251 0.10 -9.13 3.79
C MET A 251 1.50 -9.37 3.20
N PRO A 252 1.76 -10.46 2.49
CA PRO A 252 3.04 -10.64 1.80
C PRO A 252 3.40 -9.41 0.97
N PHE A 253 4.65 -8.95 1.03
CA PHE A 253 5.04 -7.70 0.36
C PHE A 253 4.81 -7.74 -1.16
N LYS A 254 4.95 -8.92 -1.76
CA LYS A 254 4.57 -9.15 -3.16
C LYS A 254 3.08 -8.86 -3.40
N ASN A 255 2.21 -9.23 -2.47
CA ASN A 255 0.77 -9.01 -2.61
C ASN A 255 0.42 -7.52 -2.53
N GLU A 256 1.09 -6.75 -1.66
CA GLU A 256 0.92 -5.28 -1.62
C GLU A 256 1.28 -4.62 -2.95
N ASN A 257 2.42 -5.02 -3.54
CA ASN A 257 2.80 -4.59 -4.88
C ASN A 257 1.76 -5.00 -5.94
N ASP A 258 1.28 -6.24 -5.91
CA ASP A 258 0.33 -6.75 -6.89
C ASP A 258 -1.05 -6.10 -6.74
N ILE A 259 -1.47 -5.75 -5.53
CA ILE A 259 -2.69 -4.97 -5.27
C ILE A 259 -2.58 -3.57 -5.89
N LEU A 260 -1.47 -2.88 -5.68
CA LEU A 260 -1.23 -1.58 -6.34
C LEU A 260 -1.33 -1.72 -7.86
N LEU A 261 -0.61 -2.69 -8.44
CA LEU A 261 -0.64 -2.93 -9.88
C LEU A 261 -2.04 -3.28 -10.38
N SER A 262 -2.84 -4.07 -9.64
CA SER A 262 -4.20 -4.44 -10.02
C SER A 262 -5.18 -3.26 -10.01
N ILE A 263 -4.90 -2.23 -9.23
CA ILE A 263 -5.66 -0.98 -9.20
C ILE A 263 -5.22 -0.06 -10.35
N VAL A 264 -3.91 0.11 -10.56
CA VAL A 264 -3.39 1.01 -11.61
C VAL A 264 -3.55 0.42 -13.01
N PHE A 265 -3.37 -0.88 -13.15
CA PHE A 265 -3.42 -1.61 -14.43
C PHE A 265 -4.42 -2.79 -14.37
N PRO A 266 -5.71 -2.54 -14.14
CA PRO A 266 -6.68 -3.62 -13.91
C PRO A 266 -6.78 -4.59 -15.10
N HIS A 267 -6.53 -4.12 -16.33
CA HIS A 267 -6.62 -4.96 -17.53
C HIS A 267 -5.50 -5.99 -17.65
N ASP A 268 -4.37 -5.80 -16.94
CA ASP A 268 -3.25 -6.76 -16.92
C ASP A 268 -3.46 -7.93 -15.95
N PHE A 269 -4.57 -7.90 -15.20
CA PHE A 269 -4.93 -8.96 -14.26
C PHE A 269 -6.14 -9.78 -14.80
N PRO A 270 -6.22 -11.08 -14.51
CA PRO A 270 -7.40 -11.88 -14.83
C PRO A 270 -8.66 -11.27 -14.18
N PRO A 271 -9.83 -11.30 -14.84
CA PRO A 271 -11.07 -10.71 -14.30
C PRO A 271 -11.42 -11.17 -12.86
N ALA A 272 -11.13 -12.43 -12.53
CA ALA A 272 -11.37 -12.98 -11.19
C ALA A 272 -10.48 -12.33 -10.09
N HIS A 273 -9.33 -11.78 -10.46
CA HIS A 273 -8.36 -11.16 -9.56
C HIS A 273 -8.43 -9.62 -9.57
N ARG A 274 -9.45 -9.03 -10.19
CA ARG A 274 -9.68 -7.58 -10.23
C ARG A 274 -10.65 -7.17 -9.13
N PHE A 275 -10.42 -6.01 -8.56
CA PHE A 275 -11.44 -5.32 -7.78
C PHE A 275 -12.58 -4.91 -8.71
N LYS A 276 -13.83 -5.10 -8.25
CA LYS A 276 -15.05 -4.75 -9.01
C LYS A 276 -15.35 -3.27 -8.80
N LEU A 277 -14.61 -2.39 -9.45
CA LEU A 277 -14.70 -0.95 -9.34
C LEU A 277 -15.28 -0.35 -10.62
N SER A 278 -16.09 0.70 -10.48
CA SER A 278 -16.54 1.53 -11.59
C SER A 278 -15.39 2.41 -12.12
N LYS A 279 -15.59 3.04 -13.27
CA LYS A 279 -14.63 4.02 -13.80
C LYS A 279 -14.44 5.18 -12.81
N GLU A 280 -15.52 5.67 -12.24
CA GLU A 280 -15.54 6.75 -11.26
C GLU A 280 -14.81 6.37 -9.96
N ASP A 281 -14.85 5.10 -9.54
CA ASP A 281 -14.08 4.61 -8.39
C ASP A 281 -12.58 4.59 -8.68
N TYR A 282 -12.17 4.18 -9.88
CA TYR A 282 -10.77 4.24 -10.29
C TYR A 282 -10.26 5.68 -10.33
N GLU A 283 -11.02 6.61 -10.93
CA GLU A 283 -10.67 8.04 -10.95
C GLU A 283 -10.58 8.61 -9.53
N PHE A 284 -11.50 8.24 -8.64
CA PHE A 284 -11.48 8.63 -7.24
C PHE A 284 -10.21 8.11 -6.52
N LEU A 285 -9.85 6.85 -6.72
CA LEU A 285 -8.61 6.29 -6.14
C LEU A 285 -7.37 6.99 -6.68
N TYR A 286 -7.24 7.17 -7.99
CA TYR A 286 -6.09 7.82 -8.61
C TYR A 286 -5.94 9.26 -8.14
N THR A 287 -7.04 10.01 -8.04
CA THR A 287 -7.06 11.37 -7.51
C THR A 287 -6.43 11.41 -6.12
N TYR A 288 -6.98 10.69 -5.16
CA TYR A 288 -6.55 10.78 -3.76
C TYR A 288 -5.26 10.02 -3.45
N MET A 289 -4.88 9.03 -4.24
CA MET A 289 -3.56 8.40 -4.16
C MET A 289 -2.44 9.32 -4.66
N GLY A 290 -2.69 10.09 -5.73
CA GLY A 290 -1.72 10.99 -6.35
C GLY A 290 -1.63 12.38 -5.72
N MET A 291 -2.69 12.83 -5.07
CA MET A 291 -2.84 14.15 -4.46
C MET A 291 -1.89 14.34 -3.26
N LEU A 292 -1.37 15.55 -3.10
CA LEU A 292 -0.69 16.00 -1.88
C LEU A 292 -1.72 16.44 -0.84
N PRO A 293 -1.46 16.29 0.48
CA PRO A 293 -2.42 16.67 1.51
C PRO A 293 -2.98 18.10 1.35
N ARG A 294 -2.11 19.08 1.04
CA ARG A 294 -2.49 20.51 0.87
C ARG A 294 -3.39 20.78 -0.35
N GLU A 295 -3.45 19.87 -1.32
CA GLU A 295 -4.27 20.02 -2.53
C GLU A 295 -5.74 19.65 -2.28
N SER A 296 -6.04 19.00 -1.14
CA SER A 296 -7.40 18.60 -0.79
C SER A 296 -8.18 19.74 -0.13
N SER A 297 -9.38 20.01 -0.67
CA SER A 297 -10.31 20.99 -0.08
C SER A 297 -11.10 20.39 1.09
N HIS A 298 -11.55 19.13 0.95
CA HIS A 298 -12.27 18.37 1.98
C HIS A 298 -11.83 16.89 1.97
N PRO A 299 -11.17 16.43 3.06
CA PRO A 299 -10.71 17.20 4.23
C PRO A 299 -9.56 18.17 3.88
N HIS A 300 -9.53 19.32 4.56
CA HIS A 300 -8.48 20.33 4.37
C HIS A 300 -7.29 20.06 5.30
N TYR A 301 -6.07 20.02 4.75
CA TYR A 301 -4.84 19.79 5.48
C TYR A 301 -3.86 20.96 5.31
N LYS A 302 -3.41 21.54 6.42
CA LYS A 302 -2.37 22.58 6.39
C LYS A 302 -1.01 21.94 6.23
N GLN A 303 -0.21 22.40 5.27
CA GLN A 303 1.11 21.84 4.96
C GLN A 303 2.06 21.78 6.18
N LYS A 304 2.00 22.79 7.07
CA LYS A 304 2.83 22.80 8.29
C LYS A 304 2.57 21.63 9.25
N ASP A 305 1.34 21.09 9.23
CA ASP A 305 0.92 19.97 10.09
C ASP A 305 0.97 18.64 9.33
N TYR A 306 0.84 18.71 8.01
CA TYR A 306 0.83 17.57 7.08
C TYR A 306 1.73 17.88 5.88
N PRO A 307 3.05 17.64 5.99
CA PRO A 307 3.99 17.93 4.92
C PRO A 307 3.67 17.09 3.66
N ASP A 308 4.05 17.58 2.48
CA ASP A 308 3.73 16.96 1.20
C ASP A 308 4.25 15.51 1.08
N ASN A 309 5.41 15.25 1.68
CA ASN A 309 6.04 13.93 1.70
C ASN A 309 5.52 13.01 2.82
N LEU A 310 4.49 13.40 3.58
CA LEU A 310 3.99 12.64 4.75
C LEU A 310 3.84 11.15 4.45
N LYS A 311 3.43 10.83 3.23
CA LYS A 311 3.30 9.47 2.71
C LYS A 311 3.82 9.31 1.28
N LYS A 312 4.82 10.08 0.87
CA LYS A 312 5.49 10.05 -0.43
C LYS A 312 6.98 9.80 -0.20
N TYR A 313 7.39 8.53 0.04
CA TYR A 313 8.76 8.24 0.46
C TYR A 313 9.69 8.04 -0.73
N ILE A 314 9.28 7.22 -1.71
CA ILE A 314 10.04 7.01 -2.93
C ILE A 314 10.07 8.31 -3.73
N TYR A 315 11.25 8.73 -4.17
CA TYR A 315 11.56 9.96 -4.89
C TYR A 315 11.57 11.22 -4.02
N PHE A 316 10.61 11.39 -3.11
CA PHE A 316 10.47 12.63 -2.32
C PHE A 316 11.16 12.56 -0.96
N GLY A 317 11.24 11.38 -0.32
CA GLY A 317 11.98 11.13 0.90
C GLY A 317 11.68 12.11 2.02
N THR A 318 12.64 12.99 2.34
CA THR A 318 12.56 13.99 3.42
C THR A 318 12.19 15.40 2.92
N THR A 319 11.68 15.54 1.69
CA THR A 319 11.31 16.83 1.08
C THR A 319 9.93 17.27 1.55
N ASP A 320 9.85 18.11 2.57
CA ASP A 320 8.58 18.52 3.22
C ASP A 320 7.67 19.37 2.30
N SER A 321 8.24 20.05 1.29
CA SER A 321 7.51 20.87 0.33
C SER A 321 7.87 20.45 -1.10
N ILE A 322 6.89 19.92 -1.83
CA ILE A 322 7.05 19.43 -3.21
C ILE A 322 6.58 20.56 -4.15
N ASN A 323 7.52 21.29 -4.75
CA ASN A 323 7.24 22.38 -5.66
C ASN A 323 7.08 21.93 -7.11
N ASP A 324 7.85 20.92 -7.53
CA ASP A 324 7.70 20.29 -8.84
C ASP A 324 6.61 19.23 -8.80
N VAL A 325 5.46 19.57 -9.36
CA VAL A 325 4.29 18.69 -9.44
C VAL A 325 4.20 17.93 -10.76
N SER A 326 5.22 18.04 -11.63
CA SER A 326 5.31 17.24 -12.86
C SER A 326 5.53 15.76 -12.56
N VAL A 327 6.19 15.45 -11.44
CA VAL A 327 6.33 14.09 -10.94
C VAL A 327 5.23 13.79 -9.93
N ARG A 328 4.45 12.77 -10.20
CA ARG A 328 3.37 12.28 -9.32
C ARG A 328 3.62 10.85 -8.86
N SER A 329 3.21 10.59 -7.64
CA SER A 329 3.29 9.29 -7.00
C SER A 329 1.90 8.85 -6.56
N MET A 330 1.34 7.83 -7.20
CA MET A 330 0.15 7.13 -6.71
C MET A 330 0.61 5.96 -5.86
N ASN A 331 0.49 6.07 -4.54
CA ASN A 331 1.16 5.14 -3.63
C ASN A 331 0.39 4.83 -2.36
N ILE A 332 0.88 3.80 -1.68
CA ILE A 332 0.55 3.46 -0.30
C ILE A 332 1.82 3.19 0.49
N VAL A 333 1.86 3.66 1.74
CA VAL A 333 3.03 3.51 2.61
C VAL A 333 2.70 2.76 3.89
N GLY A 334 3.70 2.13 4.49
CA GLY A 334 3.66 1.54 5.82
C GLY A 334 4.84 1.97 6.67
N ARG A 335 4.60 2.44 7.91
CA ARG A 335 5.68 2.82 8.84
C ARG A 335 5.27 2.51 10.27
N ALA A 336 5.88 1.50 10.87
CA ALA A 336 5.74 1.19 12.28
C ALA A 336 6.81 0.20 12.74
N TYR A 337 7.20 0.27 14.01
CA TYR A 337 8.07 -0.69 14.71
C TYR A 337 9.42 -0.96 14.02
N GLY A 338 9.94 0.00 13.26
CA GLY A 338 11.16 -0.13 12.47
C GLY A 338 10.93 -0.53 11.02
N PHE A 339 9.75 -1.02 10.66
CA PHE A 339 9.40 -1.27 9.25
C PHE A 339 9.05 0.04 8.55
N LEU A 340 9.58 0.19 7.35
CA LEU A 340 9.32 1.28 6.42
C LEU A 340 9.09 0.68 5.04
N ALA A 341 7.93 0.96 4.45
CA ALA A 341 7.61 0.48 3.12
C ALA A 341 6.85 1.53 2.32
N ASP A 342 7.06 1.52 1.00
CA ASP A 342 6.30 2.30 0.02
C ASP A 342 6.10 1.44 -1.23
N CYS A 343 4.86 1.34 -1.69
CA CYS A 343 4.50 0.76 -2.98
C CYS A 343 3.92 1.89 -3.83
N THR A 344 4.58 2.25 -4.93
CA THR A 344 4.23 3.42 -5.74
C THR A 344 4.21 3.13 -7.23
N TYR A 345 3.24 3.72 -7.93
CA TYR A 345 3.31 4.01 -9.35
C TYR A 345 3.72 5.46 -9.52
N MET A 346 4.84 5.67 -10.20
CA MET A 346 5.42 6.98 -10.47
C MET A 346 5.19 7.37 -11.92
N ILE A 347 4.86 8.64 -12.14
CA ILE A 347 4.79 9.26 -13.47
C ILE A 347 5.51 10.59 -13.48
N ASP A 348 6.11 10.92 -14.60
CA ASP A 348 6.61 12.26 -14.93
C ASP A 348 5.85 12.75 -16.18
N THR A 349 5.03 13.75 -16.00
CA THR A 349 4.14 14.30 -17.05
C THR A 349 4.91 15.03 -18.15
N VAL A 350 6.13 15.48 -17.87
CA VAL A 350 6.99 16.21 -18.83
C VAL A 350 7.75 15.22 -19.73
N SER A 351 8.40 14.24 -19.15
CA SER A 351 9.19 13.25 -19.91
C SER A 351 8.38 12.04 -20.37
N HIS A 352 7.16 11.90 -19.89
CA HIS A 352 6.32 10.71 -20.04
C HIS A 352 6.99 9.43 -19.51
N ALA A 353 7.85 9.54 -18.50
CA ALA A 353 8.38 8.38 -17.80
C ALA A 353 7.34 7.81 -16.85
N GLU A 354 7.23 6.50 -16.80
CA GLU A 354 6.36 5.78 -15.87
C GLU A 354 6.99 4.47 -15.39
N PHE A 355 6.80 4.14 -14.13
CA PHE A 355 7.23 2.87 -13.54
C PHE A 355 6.51 2.59 -12.22
N CYS A 356 6.55 1.32 -11.76
CA CYS A 356 6.23 1.03 -10.36
C CYS A 356 7.47 0.62 -9.59
N LEU A 357 7.56 1.09 -8.35
CA LEU A 357 8.65 0.76 -7.43
C LEU A 357 8.08 0.47 -6.05
N SER A 358 8.45 -0.67 -5.49
CA SER A 358 8.07 -1.04 -4.13
C SER A 358 9.32 -1.37 -3.32
N VAL A 359 9.43 -0.77 -2.12
CA VAL A 359 10.59 -0.93 -1.23
C VAL A 359 10.11 -1.28 0.16
N LEU A 360 10.71 -2.29 0.77
CA LEU A 360 10.53 -2.68 2.17
C LEU A 360 11.88 -2.67 2.88
N LEU A 361 11.91 -2.05 4.08
CA LEU A 361 13.07 -1.99 4.96
C LEU A 361 12.67 -2.23 6.41
N TYR A 362 13.56 -2.85 7.19
CA TYR A 362 13.48 -2.92 8.65
C TYR A 362 14.64 -2.12 9.26
N LEU A 363 14.34 -0.99 9.86
CA LEU A 363 15.28 0.02 10.33
C LEU A 363 15.26 0.14 11.86
N ASN A 364 15.63 -0.95 12.53
CA ASN A 364 15.65 -1.06 13.98
C ASN A 364 16.98 -1.70 14.45
N GLU A 365 18.05 -0.91 14.45
CA GLU A 365 19.38 -1.42 14.83
C GLU A 365 19.44 -1.99 16.25
N LYS A 366 18.64 -1.41 17.17
CA LYS A 366 18.57 -1.88 18.56
C LYS A 366 17.78 -3.17 18.71
N ASN A 367 17.01 -3.54 17.69
CA ASN A 367 16.11 -4.69 17.71
C ASN A 367 15.13 -4.69 18.90
N LEU A 368 14.76 -3.48 19.39
CA LEU A 368 13.74 -3.24 20.41
C LEU A 368 12.54 -2.59 19.73
N LEU A 369 11.37 -3.19 19.89
CA LEU A 369 10.15 -2.63 19.32
C LEU A 369 9.49 -1.65 20.27
N ASN A 370 8.74 -0.71 19.72
CA ASN A 370 7.97 0.34 20.45
C ASN A 370 8.83 1.31 21.28
N ASP A 371 10.14 1.40 21.02
CA ASP A 371 11.03 2.37 21.67
C ASP A 371 11.10 3.73 20.95
N GLY A 372 10.48 3.84 19.76
CA GLY A 372 10.45 5.05 18.95
C GLY A 372 11.79 5.43 18.29
N LYS A 373 12.80 4.57 18.36
CA LYS A 373 14.18 4.86 17.91
C LYS A 373 14.54 4.05 16.66
N TYR A 374 14.04 4.48 15.53
CA TYR A 374 14.19 3.83 14.24
C TYR A 374 14.92 4.73 13.25
N GLN A 375 15.79 4.18 12.42
CA GLN A 375 16.61 4.92 11.44
C GLN A 375 15.82 5.33 10.19
N TYR A 376 14.56 5.75 10.35
CA TYR A 376 13.71 6.16 9.24
C TYR A 376 14.26 7.37 8.49
N TYR A 377 14.68 8.39 9.24
CA TYR A 377 15.15 9.66 8.67
C TYR A 377 16.62 9.64 8.28
N GLU A 378 17.43 8.83 8.94
CA GLU A 378 18.87 8.74 8.72
C GLU A 378 19.21 7.81 7.54
N ILE A 379 18.42 6.76 7.33
CA ILE A 379 18.71 5.73 6.32
C ILE A 379 17.54 5.54 5.38
N GLY A 380 16.34 5.27 5.90
CA GLY A 380 15.22 4.77 5.11
C GLY A 380 14.70 5.76 4.09
N LEU A 381 14.26 6.94 4.52
CA LEU A 381 13.73 7.96 3.63
C LEU A 381 14.77 8.51 2.65
N PRO A 382 16.04 8.77 3.06
CA PRO A 382 17.09 9.13 2.11
C PRO A 382 17.33 8.04 1.05
N PHE A 383 17.39 6.76 1.44
CA PHE A 383 17.55 5.66 0.50
C PHE A 383 16.39 5.57 -0.50
N MET A 384 15.14 5.63 -0.02
CA MET A 384 13.96 5.58 -0.89
C MET A 384 13.90 6.76 -1.86
N ARG A 385 14.29 7.96 -1.41
CA ARG A 385 14.41 9.13 -2.28
C ARG A 385 15.43 8.88 -3.39
N ASP A 386 16.65 8.52 -3.01
CA ASP A 386 17.77 8.38 -3.95
C ASP A 386 17.51 7.25 -4.95
N LEU A 387 16.94 6.12 -4.49
CA LEU A 387 16.54 5.03 -5.38
C LEU A 387 15.43 5.48 -6.33
N GLY A 388 14.47 6.26 -5.85
CA GLY A 388 13.40 6.82 -6.68
C GLY A 388 13.94 7.74 -7.78
N HIS A 389 14.92 8.60 -7.46
CA HIS A 389 15.61 9.44 -8.44
C HIS A 389 16.37 8.59 -9.46
N ALA A 390 17.18 7.64 -9.02
CA ALA A 390 17.97 6.77 -9.90
C ALA A 390 17.07 6.01 -10.91
N VAL A 391 15.95 5.47 -10.44
CA VAL A 391 15.00 4.77 -11.33
C VAL A 391 14.31 5.75 -12.27
N MET A 392 13.93 6.94 -11.80
CA MET A 392 13.28 7.96 -12.64
C MET A 392 14.23 8.43 -13.75
N ASP A 393 15.50 8.70 -13.43
CA ASP A 393 16.49 9.15 -14.39
C ASP A 393 16.77 8.06 -15.44
N TYR A 394 16.87 6.80 -15.02
CA TYR A 394 16.95 5.67 -15.95
C TYR A 394 15.74 5.59 -16.89
N GLU A 395 14.53 5.80 -16.36
CA GLU A 395 13.29 5.76 -17.15
C GLU A 395 13.14 6.97 -18.09
N ARG A 396 13.67 8.15 -17.72
CA ARG A 396 13.71 9.35 -18.55
C ARG A 396 14.62 9.17 -19.77
N GLU A 397 15.76 8.52 -19.60
CA GLU A 397 16.73 8.24 -20.68
C GLU A 397 16.30 7.14 -21.65
N LYS A 398 15.32 6.33 -21.25
CA LYS A 398 14.86 5.18 -22.00
C LYS A 398 14.12 5.57 -23.27
N LYS A 399 14.60 5.08 -24.42
CA LYS A 399 13.90 5.23 -25.71
C LYS A 399 12.64 4.36 -25.74
N ARG A 400 11.46 4.99 -25.71
CA ARG A 400 10.16 4.31 -25.82
C ARG A 400 9.66 4.34 -27.26
N LYS A 401 9.19 3.19 -27.75
CA LYS A 401 8.54 3.11 -29.05
C LYS A 401 7.17 3.78 -29.01
N TYR A 402 6.45 3.61 -27.91
CA TYR A 402 5.15 4.22 -27.65
C TYR A 402 5.19 4.88 -26.27
N GLN A 403 4.78 6.13 -26.21
CA GLN A 403 4.67 6.89 -24.98
C GLN A 403 3.39 6.50 -24.22
N PRO A 404 3.37 6.51 -22.89
CA PRO A 404 2.15 6.37 -22.12
C PRO A 404 1.20 7.54 -22.39
N ASP A 405 -0.10 7.24 -22.52
CA ASP A 405 -1.15 8.25 -22.51
C ASP A 405 -1.48 8.61 -21.05
N LEU A 406 -0.85 9.66 -20.55
CA LEU A 406 -1.02 10.15 -19.18
C LEU A 406 -2.20 11.12 -19.04
N ASN A 407 -2.83 11.57 -20.13
CA ASN A 407 -3.98 12.49 -20.11
C ASN A 407 -5.12 11.97 -19.22
N LYS A 408 -5.25 10.63 -19.10
CA LYS A 408 -6.26 9.98 -18.27
C LYS A 408 -6.10 10.24 -16.77
N VAL A 409 -4.92 10.66 -16.34
CA VAL A 409 -4.62 10.88 -14.93
C VAL A 409 -4.17 12.31 -14.63
N GLU A 410 -3.53 13.00 -15.58
CA GLU A 410 -3.03 14.37 -15.40
C GLU A 410 -4.13 15.35 -14.99
N HIS A 411 -5.28 15.30 -15.67
CA HIS A 411 -6.43 16.18 -15.38
C HIS A 411 -7.00 16.01 -13.97
N LEU A 412 -6.68 14.90 -13.28
CA LEU A 412 -7.19 14.62 -11.93
C LEU A 412 -6.56 15.55 -10.87
N TRP A 413 -5.40 16.14 -11.18
CA TRP A 413 -4.61 16.98 -10.27
C TRP A 413 -4.43 18.40 -10.77
N ASP A 414 -5.07 18.77 -11.89
CA ASP A 414 -5.13 20.15 -12.34
C ASP A 414 -5.82 20.97 -11.24
N ALA A 415 -5.25 22.13 -10.92
CA ALA A 415 -5.76 22.99 -9.87
C ALA A 415 -7.26 23.29 -10.08
N LYS A 416 -8.09 22.79 -9.19
CA LYS A 416 -9.53 23.10 -9.13
C LYS A 416 -9.76 24.38 -8.39
#